data_711539155e0151f4bc94b27065029dd4
#
_entry.id   711539155e0151f4bc94b27065029dd4
#
_cell.length_a   1.000
_cell.length_b   1.000
_cell.length_c   1.000
_cell.angle_alpha   90.00
_cell.angle_beta   90.00
_cell.angle_gamma   90.00
#
_symmetry.space_group_name_H-M   'P 1'
#
loop_
_entity.id
_entity.type
_entity.pdbx_description
1 polymer ?
#
loop_
_entity_poly.entity_id
_entity_poly.type
_entity_poly.pdbx_seq_one_letter_code
_entity_poly.pdbx_strand_id
1 'polypeptide(L)'
;RQMCIRDRCKTLDEVKALPMGNGTVQDAVVDRSGITGEKMELDGYMTVEGTSTAVYNHMNRNGLCTIVAFNKNVDDQLAKQVAMQIAAMNPIAIDEDGVSEEVKEKEIAVAIEKTKAEQVQKAVEAALKKANINPAHVDSEEHMESNMAKGWITAEDIAKAKEIIATVSAEKAAHLPEQMIQNIAKGRLAKFLKEVCLLNQEDIMDAKKTVREVLAAADPELKIVDFKRFTLKAE
;
A
#
# COMPACT_ATOMS: atom_id res chain seq x y z
N ARG A 1 -26.67 21.74 7.55
CA ARG A 1 -26.93 20.65 8.51
C ARG A 1 -25.69 19.75 8.71
N GLN A 2 -24.87 19.52 7.68
CA GLN A 2 -23.62 18.72 7.81
C GLN A 2 -22.56 19.40 8.71
N MET A 3 -22.47 20.72 8.71
CA MET A 3 -21.57 21.46 9.60
C MET A 3 -21.88 21.24 11.11
N CYS A 4 -23.15 20.99 11.46
CA CYS A 4 -23.51 20.76 12.86
C CYS A 4 -23.05 19.40 13.42
N ILE A 5 -22.81 18.38 12.59
CA ILE A 5 -22.31 17.09 13.04
C ILE A 5 -20.83 17.20 13.42
N ARG A 6 -20.02 17.84 12.57
CA ARG A 6 -18.58 18.06 12.82
C ARG A 6 -18.31 18.76 14.15
N ASP A 7 -19.10 19.78 14.47
CA ASP A 7 -18.90 20.60 15.66
C ASP A 7 -19.42 19.93 16.95
N ARG A 8 -20.20 18.86 16.84
CA ARG A 8 -20.85 18.18 17.97
C ARG A 8 -20.29 16.80 18.29
N CYS A 9 -19.71 16.12 17.33
CA CYS A 9 -19.29 14.73 17.46
C CYS A 9 -17.80 14.58 17.20
N LYS A 10 -17.14 13.86 18.09
CA LYS A 10 -15.74 13.45 17.95
C LYS A 10 -15.60 11.94 17.70
N THR A 11 -16.60 11.19 18.08
CA THR A 11 -16.61 9.72 17.99
C THR A 11 -17.77 9.21 17.17
N LEU A 12 -17.64 7.98 16.66
CA LEU A 12 -18.72 7.29 15.95
C LEU A 12 -19.97 7.10 16.83
N ASP A 13 -19.79 6.81 18.13
CA ASP A 13 -20.89 6.58 19.05
C ASP A 13 -21.69 7.86 19.31
N GLU A 14 -21.01 9.01 19.38
CA GLU A 14 -21.67 10.31 19.45
C GLU A 14 -22.52 10.58 18.20
N VAL A 15 -22.00 10.23 17.01
CA VAL A 15 -22.77 10.35 15.75
C VAL A 15 -23.99 9.43 15.77
N LYS A 16 -23.85 8.18 16.22
CA LYS A 16 -24.94 7.22 16.31
C LYS A 16 -26.06 7.72 17.25
N ALA A 17 -25.69 8.40 18.31
CA ALA A 17 -26.62 8.96 19.30
C ALA A 17 -27.31 10.27 18.88
N LEU A 18 -26.91 10.89 17.77
CA LEU A 18 -27.51 12.15 17.32
C LEU A 18 -29.01 11.98 17.00
N PRO A 19 -29.86 12.94 17.41
CA PRO A 19 -31.28 12.92 17.06
C PRO A 19 -31.51 12.95 15.53
N MET A 20 -32.31 12.03 15.03
CA MET A 20 -32.69 11.94 13.61
C MET A 20 -34.15 11.48 13.48
N GLY A 21 -35.02 12.34 12.99
CA GLY A 21 -36.46 12.04 12.92
C GLY A 21 -37.06 11.87 14.30
N ASN A 22 -37.71 10.73 14.52
CA ASN A 22 -38.34 10.37 15.82
C ASN A 22 -37.43 9.52 16.73
N GLY A 23 -36.19 9.31 16.34
CA GLY A 23 -35.20 8.51 17.06
C GLY A 23 -33.79 9.08 16.92
N THR A 24 -32.83 8.18 16.82
CA THR A 24 -31.39 8.49 16.64
C THR A 24 -30.91 8.12 15.21
N VAL A 25 -29.68 8.52 14.88
CA VAL A 25 -29.02 8.04 13.65
C VAL A 25 -28.94 6.51 13.63
N GLN A 26 -28.63 5.89 14.78
CA GLN A 26 -28.58 4.43 14.88
C GLN A 26 -29.95 3.79 14.59
N ASP A 27 -31.03 4.35 15.14
CA ASP A 27 -32.38 3.86 14.88
C ASP A 27 -32.73 3.96 13.38
N ALA A 28 -32.38 5.05 12.73
CA ALA A 28 -32.61 5.20 11.29
C ALA A 28 -31.82 4.19 10.45
N VAL A 29 -30.62 3.77 10.87
CA VAL A 29 -29.86 2.70 10.21
C VAL A 29 -30.51 1.34 10.41
N VAL A 30 -31.00 1.03 11.62
CA VAL A 30 -31.73 -0.19 11.93
C VAL A 30 -33.02 -0.27 11.12
N ASP A 31 -33.80 0.82 11.07
CA ASP A 31 -35.02 0.90 10.26
C ASP A 31 -34.74 0.63 8.78
N ARG A 32 -33.62 1.20 8.27
CA ARG A 32 -33.26 0.96 6.87
C ARG A 32 -32.89 -0.50 6.62
N SER A 33 -32.17 -1.17 7.55
CA SER A 33 -31.92 -2.60 7.48
C SER A 33 -33.24 -3.43 7.44
N GLY A 34 -34.23 -3.06 8.25
CA GLY A 34 -35.53 -3.69 8.23
C GLY A 34 -36.30 -3.52 6.91
N ILE A 35 -36.22 -2.34 6.29
CA ILE A 35 -36.89 -2.05 5.01
C ILE A 35 -36.25 -2.84 3.85
N THR A 36 -34.93 -2.91 3.81
CA THR A 36 -34.16 -3.53 2.69
C THR A 36 -34.01 -5.05 2.87
N GLY A 37 -34.15 -5.57 4.10
CA GLY A 37 -33.81 -6.95 4.44
C GLY A 37 -32.28 -7.23 4.46
N GLU A 38 -31.45 -6.19 4.32
CA GLU A 38 -30.01 -6.29 4.36
C GLU A 38 -29.47 -5.67 5.65
N LYS A 39 -28.47 -6.31 6.27
CA LYS A 39 -27.79 -5.74 7.44
C LYS A 39 -27.03 -4.50 7.03
N MET A 40 -27.42 -3.36 7.58
CA MET A 40 -26.73 -2.08 7.43
C MET A 40 -26.15 -1.65 8.76
N GLU A 41 -24.93 -1.11 8.73
CA GLU A 41 -24.26 -0.59 9.90
C GLU A 41 -23.58 0.75 9.57
N LEU A 42 -23.57 1.66 10.53
CA LEU A 42 -22.72 2.84 10.48
C LEU A 42 -21.36 2.44 11.04
N ASP A 43 -20.39 2.23 10.15
CA ASP A 43 -19.11 1.57 10.44
C ASP A 43 -17.98 2.57 10.78
N GLY A 44 -18.04 3.80 10.26
CA GLY A 44 -16.97 4.76 10.47
C GLY A 44 -17.42 6.22 10.51
N TYR A 45 -16.64 7.02 11.22
CA TYR A 45 -16.73 8.47 11.25
C TYR A 45 -15.31 9.02 11.32
N MET A 46 -14.97 9.93 10.41
CA MET A 46 -13.65 10.56 10.34
C MET A 46 -13.80 12.05 10.08
N THR A 47 -12.92 12.83 10.68
CA THR A 47 -12.84 14.27 10.50
C THR A 47 -11.43 14.69 10.10
N VAL A 48 -11.33 15.79 9.37
CA VAL A 48 -10.09 16.53 9.13
C VAL A 48 -10.33 18.00 9.47
N GLU A 49 -9.29 18.68 9.93
CA GLU A 49 -9.33 20.10 10.25
C GLU A 49 -8.25 20.84 9.49
N GLY A 50 -8.59 21.99 8.91
CA GLY A 50 -7.66 22.85 8.18
C GLY A 50 -8.31 24.15 7.74
N THR A 51 -7.53 25.06 7.19
CA THR A 51 -8.03 26.34 6.68
C THR A 51 -8.97 26.16 5.49
N SER A 52 -8.67 25.21 4.62
CA SER A 52 -9.57 24.75 3.56
C SER A 52 -9.58 23.24 3.47
N THR A 53 -10.67 22.68 2.94
CA THR A 53 -10.84 21.23 2.77
C THR A 53 -11.43 20.91 1.41
N ALA A 54 -11.05 19.79 0.84
CA ALA A 54 -11.66 19.26 -0.37
C ALA A 54 -12.12 17.82 -0.16
N VAL A 55 -13.24 17.48 -0.78
CA VAL A 55 -13.83 16.14 -0.75
C VAL A 55 -13.90 15.61 -2.18
N TYR A 56 -13.51 14.35 -2.35
CA TYR A 56 -13.72 13.63 -3.60
C TYR A 56 -14.53 12.37 -3.33
N ASN A 57 -15.62 12.21 -4.06
CA ASN A 57 -16.47 11.05 -4.05
C ASN A 57 -16.35 10.34 -5.42
N HIS A 58 -15.73 9.18 -5.42
CA HIS A 58 -15.41 8.46 -6.64
C HIS A 58 -16.70 8.03 -7.38
N MET A 59 -16.85 8.50 -8.62
CA MET A 59 -18.02 8.25 -9.49
C MET A 59 -19.38 8.62 -8.86
N ASN A 60 -19.40 9.42 -7.80
CA ASN A 60 -20.59 9.76 -7.01
C ASN A 60 -21.38 8.54 -6.50
N ARG A 61 -20.68 7.41 -6.25
CA ARG A 61 -21.29 6.15 -5.80
C ARG A 61 -21.15 5.91 -4.30
N ASN A 62 -20.53 6.84 -3.57
CA ASN A 62 -20.27 6.75 -2.12
C ASN A 62 -19.50 5.49 -1.66
N GLY A 63 -18.93 4.73 -2.58
CA GLY A 63 -18.17 3.52 -2.27
C GLY A 63 -16.70 3.79 -1.94
N LEU A 64 -16.17 4.95 -2.38
CA LEU A 64 -14.84 5.45 -2.09
C LEU A 64 -14.91 6.96 -2.00
N CYS A 65 -14.57 7.49 -0.82
CA CYS A 65 -14.54 8.91 -0.55
C CYS A 65 -13.21 9.30 0.08
N THR A 66 -12.70 10.47 -0.30
CA THR A 66 -11.52 11.05 0.32
C THR A 66 -11.80 12.48 0.74
N ILE A 67 -11.15 12.90 1.81
CA ILE A 67 -11.16 14.27 2.27
C ILE A 67 -9.72 14.68 2.59
N VAL A 68 -9.34 15.90 2.20
CA VAL A 68 -8.03 16.46 2.45
C VAL A 68 -8.17 17.86 3.03
N ALA A 69 -7.32 18.21 3.97
CA ALA A 69 -7.25 19.52 4.61
C ALA A 69 -5.92 20.21 4.33
N PHE A 70 -5.97 21.52 4.12
CA PHE A 70 -4.82 22.38 3.83
C PHE A 70 -4.66 23.48 4.89
N ASN A 71 -3.42 23.93 5.04
CA ASN A 71 -3.07 25.03 5.97
C ASN A 71 -3.46 26.42 5.45
N LYS A 72 -3.81 26.56 4.17
CA LYS A 72 -4.22 27.79 3.50
C LYS A 72 -5.41 27.55 2.58
N ASN A 73 -6.03 28.61 2.11
CA ASN A 73 -6.98 28.52 1.00
C ASN A 73 -6.25 28.07 -0.27
N VAL A 74 -6.83 27.12 -0.96
CA VAL A 74 -6.29 26.52 -2.17
C VAL A 74 -7.35 26.56 -3.27
N ASP A 75 -6.90 26.64 -4.52
CA ASP A 75 -7.77 26.56 -5.69
C ASP A 75 -8.55 25.24 -5.71
N ASP A 76 -9.85 25.31 -6.00
CA ASP A 76 -10.76 24.16 -5.96
C ASP A 76 -10.32 23.03 -6.89
N GLN A 77 -9.73 23.36 -8.05
CA GLN A 77 -9.25 22.37 -9.00
C GLN A 77 -8.04 21.61 -8.45
N LEU A 78 -7.07 22.32 -7.89
CA LEU A 78 -5.90 21.72 -7.25
C LEU A 78 -6.30 20.89 -6.01
N ALA A 79 -7.18 21.43 -5.18
CA ALA A 79 -7.67 20.72 -3.99
C ALA A 79 -8.37 19.40 -4.36
N LYS A 80 -9.18 19.41 -5.41
CA LYS A 80 -9.85 18.23 -5.95
C LYS A 80 -8.86 17.24 -6.56
N GLN A 81 -7.84 17.72 -7.27
CA GLN A 81 -6.77 16.88 -7.84
C GLN A 81 -6.05 16.11 -6.74
N VAL A 82 -5.68 16.77 -5.63
CA VAL A 82 -5.05 16.10 -4.48
C VAL A 82 -6.00 15.08 -3.84
N ALA A 83 -7.29 15.40 -3.68
CA ALA A 83 -8.27 14.44 -3.17
C ALA A 83 -8.44 13.22 -4.09
N MET A 84 -8.38 13.41 -5.41
CA MET A 84 -8.37 12.32 -6.40
C MET A 84 -7.09 11.48 -6.32
N GLN A 85 -5.93 12.12 -6.12
CA GLN A 85 -4.65 11.44 -5.90
C GLN A 85 -4.74 10.46 -4.72
N ILE A 86 -5.27 10.92 -3.58
CA ILE A 86 -5.46 10.11 -2.38
C ILE A 86 -6.39 8.91 -2.67
N ALA A 87 -7.46 9.13 -3.44
CA ALA A 87 -8.38 8.07 -3.81
C ALA A 87 -7.71 6.99 -4.68
N ALA A 88 -6.90 7.40 -5.64
CA ALA A 88 -6.28 6.53 -6.64
C ALA A 88 -5.06 5.77 -6.08
N MET A 89 -4.19 6.46 -5.33
CA MET A 89 -2.88 5.95 -4.94
C MET A 89 -2.81 5.43 -3.50
N ASN A 90 -3.89 5.57 -2.72
CA ASN A 90 -4.02 5.07 -1.35
C ASN A 90 -2.79 5.32 -0.46
N PRO A 91 -2.32 6.57 -0.30
CA PRO A 91 -1.19 6.85 0.56
C PRO A 91 -1.53 6.57 2.02
N ILE A 92 -0.53 6.13 2.80
CA ILE A 92 -0.68 5.88 4.25
C ILE A 92 -0.25 7.07 5.10
N ALA A 93 0.56 7.98 4.55
CA ALA A 93 1.07 9.16 5.22
C ALA A 93 1.19 10.34 4.26
N ILE A 94 1.28 11.57 4.80
CA ILE A 94 1.53 12.78 4.01
C ILE A 94 2.96 12.75 3.47
N ASP A 95 3.92 12.47 4.35
CA ASP A 95 5.35 12.40 4.06
C ASP A 95 6.03 11.28 4.85
N GLU A 96 7.36 11.22 4.79
CA GLU A 96 8.17 10.18 5.44
C GLU A 96 8.12 10.25 6.97
N ASP A 97 7.91 11.43 7.53
CA ASP A 97 7.81 11.63 8.99
C ASP A 97 6.50 11.07 9.54
N GLY A 98 5.46 11.02 8.70
CA GLY A 98 4.17 10.42 9.04
C GLY A 98 4.16 8.88 9.00
N VAL A 99 5.20 8.24 8.48
CA VAL A 99 5.34 6.76 8.50
C VAL A 99 6.03 6.35 9.80
N SER A 100 5.38 5.50 10.60
CA SER A 100 5.96 5.07 11.87
C SER A 100 7.26 4.27 11.69
N GLU A 101 8.18 4.39 12.63
CA GLU A 101 9.45 3.64 12.59
C GLU A 101 9.21 2.12 12.57
N GLU A 102 8.17 1.64 13.24
CA GLU A 102 7.80 0.22 13.22
C GLU A 102 7.47 -0.28 11.80
N VAL A 103 6.76 0.53 10.99
CA VAL A 103 6.47 0.21 9.60
C VAL A 103 7.74 0.22 8.76
N LYS A 104 8.62 1.21 8.94
CA LYS A 104 9.90 1.29 8.25
C LYS A 104 10.81 0.11 8.57
N GLU A 105 10.90 -0.28 9.85
CA GLU A 105 11.69 -1.44 10.30
C GLU A 105 11.16 -2.76 9.71
N LYS A 106 9.84 -2.96 9.73
CA LYS A 106 9.21 -4.14 9.10
C LYS A 106 9.53 -4.20 7.61
N GLU A 107 9.42 -3.08 6.90
CA GLU A 107 9.70 -3.04 5.46
C GLU A 107 11.17 -3.32 5.17
N ILE A 108 12.09 -2.77 5.98
CA ILE A 108 13.52 -3.08 5.91
C ILE A 108 13.77 -4.58 6.14
N ALA A 109 13.16 -5.19 7.16
CA ALA A 109 13.33 -6.61 7.46
C ALA A 109 12.86 -7.50 6.30
N VAL A 110 11.68 -7.21 5.74
CA VAL A 110 11.13 -7.89 4.56
C VAL A 110 12.04 -7.68 3.33
N ALA A 111 12.56 -6.47 3.14
CA ALA A 111 13.47 -6.15 2.05
C ALA A 111 14.79 -6.94 2.17
N ILE A 112 15.33 -7.09 3.37
CA ILE A 112 16.52 -7.88 3.66
C ILE A 112 16.28 -9.37 3.34
N GLU A 113 15.17 -9.94 3.83
CA GLU A 113 14.82 -11.34 3.57
C GLU A 113 14.67 -11.62 2.08
N LYS A 114 13.88 -10.82 1.38
CA LYS A 114 13.71 -10.93 -0.07
C LYS A 114 15.04 -10.81 -0.81
N THR A 115 15.89 -9.86 -0.41
CA THR A 115 17.20 -9.68 -1.04
C THR A 115 18.09 -10.89 -0.84
N LYS A 116 18.13 -11.46 0.38
CA LYS A 116 18.89 -12.69 0.66
C LYS A 116 18.40 -13.85 -0.21
N ALA A 117 17.08 -14.07 -0.24
CA ALA A 117 16.48 -15.13 -1.06
C ALA A 117 16.81 -14.97 -2.55
N GLU A 118 16.66 -13.75 -3.11
CA GLU A 118 16.98 -13.47 -4.51
C GLU A 118 18.48 -13.69 -4.85
N GLN A 119 19.39 -13.33 -3.95
CA GLN A 119 20.82 -13.54 -4.15
C GLN A 119 21.19 -15.02 -4.13
N VAL A 120 20.58 -15.79 -3.21
CA VAL A 120 20.74 -17.25 -3.15
C VAL A 120 20.18 -17.88 -4.43
N GLN A 121 18.96 -17.52 -4.82
CA GLN A 121 18.33 -18.06 -6.04
C GLN A 121 19.19 -17.79 -7.28
N LYS A 122 19.67 -16.55 -7.48
CA LYS A 122 20.55 -16.20 -8.60
C LYS A 122 21.84 -17.03 -8.62
N ALA A 123 22.43 -17.31 -7.44
CA ALA A 123 23.63 -18.14 -7.37
C ALA A 123 23.33 -19.59 -7.73
N VAL A 124 22.22 -20.15 -7.26
CA VAL A 124 21.74 -21.50 -7.58
C VAL A 124 21.48 -21.62 -9.08
N GLU A 125 20.73 -20.69 -9.67
CA GLU A 125 20.45 -20.68 -11.11
C GLU A 125 21.74 -20.63 -11.96
N ALA A 126 22.70 -19.80 -11.53
CA ALA A 126 24.00 -19.73 -12.22
C ALA A 126 24.80 -21.04 -12.12
N ALA A 127 24.75 -21.72 -10.96
CA ALA A 127 25.42 -23.01 -10.74
C ALA A 127 24.76 -24.13 -11.56
N LEU A 128 23.42 -24.18 -11.60
CA LEU A 128 22.67 -25.13 -12.43
C LEU A 128 22.98 -24.96 -13.92
N LYS A 129 22.98 -23.71 -14.40
CA LYS A 129 23.36 -23.40 -15.80
C LYS A 129 24.77 -23.86 -16.14
N LYS A 130 25.75 -23.68 -15.22
CA LYS A 130 27.12 -24.20 -15.40
C LYS A 130 27.19 -25.72 -15.45
N ALA A 131 26.27 -26.39 -14.77
CA ALA A 131 26.13 -27.86 -14.82
C ALA A 131 25.32 -28.35 -16.02
N ASN A 132 24.94 -27.47 -16.95
CA ASN A 132 24.05 -27.74 -18.10
C ASN A 132 22.64 -28.23 -17.71
N ILE A 133 22.17 -27.86 -16.51
CA ILE A 133 20.81 -28.15 -16.05
C ILE A 133 20.00 -26.86 -16.19
N ASN A 134 18.84 -26.96 -16.87
CA ASN A 134 17.93 -25.83 -16.96
C ASN A 134 17.25 -25.59 -15.60
N PRO A 135 17.43 -24.41 -14.94
CA PRO A 135 16.83 -24.14 -13.65
C PRO A 135 15.30 -24.29 -13.62
N ALA A 136 14.60 -23.95 -14.71
CA ALA A 136 13.15 -24.08 -14.80
C ALA A 136 12.64 -25.55 -14.82
N HIS A 137 13.52 -26.50 -15.03
CA HIS A 137 13.16 -27.93 -15.01
C HIS A 137 13.26 -28.54 -13.61
N VAL A 138 13.94 -27.86 -12.68
CA VAL A 138 14.30 -28.36 -11.35
C VAL A 138 13.93 -27.38 -10.23
N ASP A 139 13.04 -26.44 -10.48
CA ASP A 139 12.61 -25.40 -9.55
C ASP A 139 11.63 -25.90 -8.47
N SER A 140 10.95 -27.03 -8.73
CA SER A 140 10.06 -27.71 -7.79
C SER A 140 10.10 -29.22 -7.98
N GLU A 141 9.67 -29.98 -6.96
CA GLU A 141 9.61 -31.46 -7.07
C GLU A 141 8.62 -31.88 -8.15
N GLU A 142 7.49 -31.21 -8.26
CA GLU A 142 6.49 -31.49 -9.32
C GLU A 142 7.07 -31.28 -10.72
N HIS A 143 7.85 -30.21 -10.91
CA HIS A 143 8.53 -29.96 -12.18
C HIS A 143 9.62 -30.99 -12.47
N MET A 144 10.39 -31.42 -11.46
CA MET A 144 11.38 -32.48 -11.61
C MET A 144 10.74 -33.80 -12.10
N GLU A 145 9.65 -34.22 -11.44
CA GLU A 145 8.92 -35.44 -11.80
C GLU A 145 8.30 -35.35 -13.21
N SER A 146 7.61 -34.23 -13.50
CA SER A 146 6.97 -33.99 -14.78
C SER A 146 7.99 -33.96 -15.94
N ASN A 147 9.12 -33.27 -15.74
CA ASN A 147 10.13 -33.12 -16.77
C ASN A 147 10.95 -34.40 -16.96
N MET A 148 11.11 -35.21 -15.90
CA MET A 148 11.67 -36.58 -16.04
C MET A 148 10.74 -37.48 -16.82
N ALA A 149 9.45 -37.47 -16.57
CA ALA A 149 8.47 -38.24 -17.32
C ALA A 149 8.43 -37.84 -18.80
N LYS A 150 8.71 -36.59 -19.14
CA LYS A 150 8.82 -36.08 -20.52
C LYS A 150 10.17 -36.40 -21.18
N GLY A 151 11.15 -36.96 -20.45
CA GLY A 151 12.49 -37.23 -20.92
C GLY A 151 13.37 -35.99 -21.12
N TRP A 152 13.03 -34.85 -20.50
CA TRP A 152 13.79 -33.59 -20.60
C TRP A 152 14.96 -33.54 -19.62
N ILE A 153 14.88 -34.26 -18.51
CA ILE A 153 15.92 -34.42 -17.49
C ILE A 153 15.99 -35.91 -17.07
N THR A 154 17.14 -36.32 -16.57
CA THR A 154 17.37 -37.66 -16.05
C THR A 154 17.32 -37.71 -14.53
N ALA A 155 17.21 -38.91 -13.94
CA ALA A 155 17.30 -39.08 -12.48
C ALA A 155 18.66 -38.59 -11.93
N GLU A 156 19.73 -38.76 -12.73
CA GLU A 156 21.07 -38.28 -12.40
C GLU A 156 21.14 -36.73 -12.38
N ASP A 157 20.47 -36.06 -13.35
CA ASP A 157 20.36 -34.60 -13.36
C ASP A 157 19.60 -34.08 -12.15
N ILE A 158 18.55 -34.76 -11.71
CA ILE A 158 17.78 -34.42 -10.53
C ILE A 158 18.65 -34.53 -9.25
N ALA A 159 19.37 -35.64 -9.11
CA ALA A 159 20.26 -35.86 -7.97
C ALA A 159 21.34 -34.76 -7.88
N LYS A 160 21.97 -34.47 -9.01
CA LYS A 160 22.98 -33.42 -9.15
C LYS A 160 22.40 -32.02 -8.91
N ALA A 161 21.19 -31.75 -9.40
CA ALA A 161 20.51 -30.48 -9.14
C ALA A 161 20.20 -30.27 -7.65
N LYS A 162 19.70 -31.30 -6.96
CA LYS A 162 19.43 -31.25 -5.51
C LYS A 162 20.72 -30.99 -4.70
N GLU A 163 21.82 -31.61 -5.06
CA GLU A 163 23.14 -31.38 -4.43
C GLU A 163 23.62 -29.94 -4.65
N ILE A 164 23.56 -29.45 -5.90
CA ILE A 164 23.93 -28.05 -6.22
C ILE A 164 23.06 -27.07 -5.45
N ILE A 165 21.74 -27.25 -5.46
CA ILE A 165 20.80 -26.38 -4.75
C ILE A 165 21.16 -26.33 -3.26
N ALA A 166 21.34 -27.48 -2.62
CA ALA A 166 21.66 -27.56 -1.19
C ALA A 166 22.99 -26.86 -0.86
N THR A 167 24.06 -27.21 -1.58
CA THR A 167 25.42 -26.72 -1.33
C THR A 167 25.52 -25.22 -1.59
N VAL A 168 25.09 -24.76 -2.77
CA VAL A 168 25.19 -23.36 -3.16
C VAL A 168 24.29 -22.48 -2.31
N SER A 169 23.11 -22.96 -1.93
CA SER A 169 22.22 -22.20 -1.04
C SER A 169 22.87 -21.99 0.34
N ALA A 170 23.46 -23.03 0.92
CA ALA A 170 24.12 -22.94 2.22
C ALA A 170 25.36 -22.03 2.18
N GLU A 171 26.22 -22.21 1.19
CA GLU A 171 27.42 -21.40 1.00
C GLU A 171 27.08 -19.91 0.77
N LYS A 172 26.11 -19.66 -0.10
CA LYS A 172 25.72 -18.28 -0.43
C LYS A 172 25.05 -17.58 0.75
N ALA A 173 24.15 -18.27 1.47
CA ALA A 173 23.51 -17.74 2.66
C ALA A 173 24.53 -17.34 3.75
N ALA A 174 25.61 -18.14 3.91
CA ALA A 174 26.67 -17.88 4.88
C ALA A 174 27.60 -16.71 4.50
N HIS A 175 27.74 -16.42 3.19
CA HIS A 175 28.74 -15.48 2.68
C HIS A 175 28.13 -14.29 1.93
N LEU A 176 26.89 -13.87 2.27
CA LEU A 176 26.30 -12.68 1.69
C LEU A 176 26.96 -11.40 2.27
N PRO A 177 27.46 -10.48 1.44
CA PRO A 177 28.02 -9.22 1.91
C PRO A 177 26.93 -8.36 2.57
N GLU A 178 27.04 -8.16 3.88
CA GLU A 178 26.05 -7.43 4.67
C GLU A 178 25.83 -5.99 4.15
N GLN A 179 26.92 -5.30 3.77
CA GLN A 179 26.86 -3.96 3.21
C GLN A 179 26.02 -3.88 1.93
N MET A 180 26.10 -4.91 1.06
CA MET A 180 25.31 -4.97 -0.16
C MET A 180 23.82 -5.14 0.18
N ILE A 181 23.49 -6.02 1.14
CA ILE A 181 22.11 -6.25 1.58
C ILE A 181 21.52 -4.97 2.15
N GLN A 182 22.25 -4.28 3.01
CA GLN A 182 21.83 -3.01 3.63
C GLN A 182 21.59 -1.92 2.56
N ASN A 183 22.44 -1.81 1.57
CA ASN A 183 22.27 -0.82 0.50
C ASN A 183 21.01 -1.11 -0.35
N ILE A 184 20.77 -2.38 -0.66
CA ILE A 184 19.55 -2.78 -1.41
C ILE A 184 18.30 -2.57 -0.55
N ALA A 185 18.34 -2.92 0.73
CA ALA A 185 17.22 -2.70 1.64
C ALA A 185 16.87 -1.22 1.78
N LYS A 186 17.87 -0.33 1.91
CA LYS A 186 17.67 1.13 1.90
C LYS A 186 17.05 1.62 0.58
N GLY A 187 17.50 1.10 -0.57
CA GLY A 187 16.91 1.42 -1.86
C GLY A 187 15.44 0.98 -1.97
N ARG A 188 15.10 -0.19 -1.42
CA ARG A 188 13.72 -0.69 -1.37
C ARG A 188 12.85 0.13 -0.43
N LEU A 189 13.36 0.52 0.74
CA LEU A 189 12.67 1.43 1.65
C LEU A 189 12.39 2.78 0.97
N ALA A 190 13.36 3.36 0.28
CA ALA A 190 13.16 4.61 -0.44
C ALA A 190 12.07 4.49 -1.51
N LYS A 191 12.01 3.35 -2.23
CA LYS A 191 10.94 3.06 -3.18
C LYS A 191 9.59 2.93 -2.50
N PHE A 192 9.51 2.19 -1.40
CA PHE A 192 8.30 2.07 -0.59
C PHE A 192 7.80 3.43 -0.12
N LEU A 193 8.67 4.27 0.47
CA LEU A 193 8.30 5.62 0.90
C LEU A 193 7.83 6.51 -0.26
N LYS A 194 8.39 6.33 -1.47
CA LYS A 194 7.90 7.02 -2.68
C LYS A 194 6.47 6.58 -3.06
N GLU A 195 6.12 5.33 -2.83
CA GLU A 195 4.80 4.78 -3.16
C GLU A 195 3.74 5.12 -2.10
N VAL A 196 4.09 5.12 -0.81
CA VAL A 196 3.13 5.26 0.28
C VAL A 196 2.98 6.67 0.85
N CYS A 197 3.94 7.57 0.61
CA CYS A 197 3.87 8.96 1.07
C CYS A 197 3.25 9.85 0.00
N LEU A 198 2.13 10.50 0.31
CA LEU A 198 1.36 11.33 -0.62
C LEU A 198 2.22 12.35 -1.37
N LEU A 199 3.07 13.08 -0.64
CA LEU A 199 3.92 14.14 -1.23
C LEU A 199 5.00 13.59 -2.16
N ASN A 200 5.39 12.32 -2.01
CA ASN A 200 6.45 11.69 -2.81
C ASN A 200 5.90 10.94 -4.03
N GLN A 201 4.59 10.70 -4.08
CA GLN A 201 3.94 10.05 -5.23
C GLN A 201 4.03 10.92 -6.48
N GLU A 202 4.10 10.26 -7.63
CA GLU A 202 3.92 10.92 -8.92
C GLU A 202 2.49 11.42 -9.04
N ASP A 203 2.32 12.67 -9.51
CA ASP A 203 1.01 13.28 -9.64
C ASP A 203 0.18 12.59 -10.74
N ILE A 204 -1.10 12.31 -10.46
CA ILE A 204 -2.00 11.61 -11.39
C ILE A 204 -2.29 12.38 -12.69
N MET A 205 -2.08 13.69 -12.71
CA MET A 205 -2.31 14.54 -13.90
C MET A 205 -1.01 14.82 -14.66
N ASP A 206 0.14 14.83 -13.97
CA ASP A 206 1.47 15.04 -14.56
C ASP A 206 2.51 14.13 -13.90
N ALA A 207 2.66 12.91 -14.42
CA ALA A 207 3.60 11.90 -13.90
C ALA A 207 5.08 12.33 -13.91
N LYS A 208 5.42 13.51 -14.47
CA LYS A 208 6.77 14.07 -14.42
C LYS A 208 7.04 14.85 -13.14
N LYS A 209 6.01 15.12 -12.36
CA LYS A 209 6.08 15.88 -11.10
C LYS A 209 5.57 15.04 -9.96
N THR A 210 6.10 15.28 -8.79
CA THR A 210 5.55 14.76 -7.54
C THR A 210 4.42 15.67 -7.05
N VAL A 211 3.54 15.15 -6.19
CA VAL A 211 2.50 15.95 -5.53
C VAL A 211 3.13 17.14 -4.79
N ARG A 212 4.29 16.95 -4.16
CA ARG A 212 5.07 18.02 -3.51
C ARG A 212 5.41 19.15 -4.48
N GLU A 213 5.90 18.83 -5.67
CA GLU A 213 6.27 19.81 -6.68
C GLU A 213 5.06 20.54 -7.24
N VAL A 214 3.93 19.85 -7.39
CA VAL A 214 2.67 20.46 -7.84
C VAL A 214 2.15 21.46 -6.82
N LEU A 215 2.17 21.11 -5.53
CA LEU A 215 1.76 22.02 -4.45
C LEU A 215 2.70 23.23 -4.34
N ALA A 216 4.03 23.00 -4.37
CA ALA A 216 5.03 24.06 -4.29
C ALA A 216 4.97 25.03 -5.48
N ALA A 217 4.58 24.56 -6.66
CA ALA A 217 4.39 25.40 -7.83
C ALA A 217 3.17 26.34 -7.69
N ALA A 218 2.15 25.93 -6.96
CA ALA A 218 0.98 26.75 -6.68
C ALA A 218 1.26 27.79 -5.56
N ASP A 219 1.79 27.34 -4.44
CA ASP A 219 2.26 28.18 -3.32
C ASP A 219 3.33 27.38 -2.54
N PRO A 220 4.58 27.90 -2.41
CA PRO A 220 5.65 27.22 -1.69
C PRO A 220 5.36 26.93 -0.21
N GLU A 221 4.43 27.67 0.40
CA GLU A 221 4.02 27.48 1.80
C GLU A 221 2.72 26.66 1.94
N LEU A 222 2.12 26.21 0.84
CA LEU A 222 0.94 25.37 0.86
C LEU A 222 1.32 23.96 1.36
N LYS A 223 0.62 23.51 2.41
CA LYS A 223 0.84 22.20 3.02
C LYS A 223 -0.48 21.46 3.19
N ILE A 224 -0.43 20.16 2.99
CA ILE A 224 -1.48 19.25 3.42
C ILE A 224 -1.32 19.06 4.93
N VAL A 225 -2.41 19.24 5.67
CA VAL A 225 -2.45 19.12 7.13
C VAL A 225 -2.88 17.73 7.56
N ASP A 226 -3.94 17.23 6.92
CA ASP A 226 -4.48 15.88 7.18
C ASP A 226 -5.26 15.41 5.95
N PHE A 227 -5.43 14.10 5.84
CA PHE A 227 -6.34 13.49 4.88
C PHE A 227 -6.95 12.22 5.45
N LYS A 228 -8.12 11.86 4.96
CA LYS A 228 -8.74 10.56 5.23
C LYS A 228 -9.26 9.95 3.94
N ARG A 229 -9.12 8.65 3.83
CA ARG A 229 -9.69 7.83 2.76
C ARG A 229 -10.65 6.81 3.39
N PHE A 230 -11.82 6.71 2.84
CA PHE A 230 -12.85 5.79 3.28
C PHE A 230 -13.35 4.97 2.10
N THR A 231 -13.35 3.65 2.25
CA THR A 231 -13.84 2.72 1.23
C THR A 231 -14.78 1.70 1.86
N LEU A 232 -15.85 1.34 1.14
CA LEU A 232 -16.76 0.25 1.52
C LEU A 232 -16.28 -1.11 1.03
N LYS A 233 -15.21 -1.15 0.23
CA LYS A 233 -14.59 -2.41 -0.20
C LYS A 233 -13.58 -2.85 0.85
N ALA A 234 -13.59 -4.14 1.19
CA ALA A 234 -12.49 -4.76 1.94
C ALA A 234 -11.20 -4.62 1.11
N GLU A 235 -10.16 -4.08 1.72
CA GLU A 235 -8.80 -3.95 1.17
C GLU A 235 -7.94 -5.11 1.65
#